data_dbd320cef41a315290983e4b6ab8b039
#
_entry.id   dbd320cef41a315290983e4b6ab8b039
#
_cell.length_a   1.000
_cell.length_b   1.000
_cell.length_c   1.000
_cell.angle_alpha   90.00
_cell.angle_beta   90.00
_cell.angle_gamma   90.00
#
_symmetry.space_group_name_H-M   'P 1'
#
loop_
_entity.id
_entity.type
_entity.pdbx_description
1 polymer ?
#
loop_
_entity_poly.entity_id
_entity_poly.type
_entity_poly.pdbx_seq_one_letter_code
_entity_poly.pdbx_strand_id
1 'polypeptide(L)'
;MAEWLHWRASRRVFPKAEPAPDGGAEAVVVLGFPIKRNGGVHPLQRWRCRIAARSMDSRRDGVMVFTGGAIKRDQPEAEAMARYARDVLGVPKDRIRIETAAGSTWQNIEFSIPLIEHATRIAIASDPMHAARARRYLRLQRPDLAARLAPAADYRFLEAWWLKVPTATHELAAIARRNAGRVIRGLIPRAVSDR
;
A
#
# COMPACT_ATOMS: atom_id res chain seq x y z
N MET A 1 -8.15 2.72 21.01
CA MET A 1 -6.73 2.44 20.64
C MET A 1 -6.53 2.23 19.14
N ALA A 2 -7.24 1.31 18.46
CA ALA A 2 -7.07 1.05 17.01
C ALA A 2 -7.28 2.32 16.15
N GLU A 3 -8.32 3.13 16.41
CA GLU A 3 -8.57 4.39 15.71
C GLU A 3 -7.37 5.35 15.79
N TRP A 4 -6.80 5.53 16.98
CA TRP A 4 -5.63 6.39 17.17
C TRP A 4 -4.40 5.88 16.41
N LEU A 5 -4.17 4.56 16.39
CA LEU A 5 -3.07 3.96 15.64
C LEU A 5 -3.22 4.21 14.14
N HIS A 6 -4.41 4.00 13.58
CA HIS A 6 -4.69 4.26 12.18
C HIS A 6 -4.60 5.75 11.83
N TRP A 7 -5.16 6.62 12.65
CA TRP A 7 -5.04 8.07 12.50
C TRP A 7 -3.58 8.53 12.49
N ARG A 8 -2.78 8.04 13.46
CA ARG A 8 -1.35 8.36 13.52
C ARG A 8 -0.59 7.80 12.31
N ALA A 9 -0.92 6.60 11.85
CA ALA A 9 -0.27 5.96 10.71
C ALA A 9 -0.59 6.69 9.40
N SER A 10 -1.81 7.21 9.23
CA SER A 10 -2.21 7.96 8.02
C SER A 10 -1.40 9.23 7.79
N ARG A 11 -0.75 9.77 8.84
CA ARG A 11 0.07 10.99 8.80
C ARG A 11 1.58 10.75 8.77
N ARG A 12 2.01 9.48 8.75
CA ARG A 12 3.44 9.14 8.82
C ARG A 12 4.05 8.90 7.45
N VAL A 13 5.38 9.18 7.38
CA VAL A 13 6.22 8.82 6.24
C VAL A 13 5.88 9.63 4.99
N PHE A 14 5.57 10.91 5.16
CA PHE A 14 5.51 11.86 4.06
C PHE A 14 6.75 12.76 4.06
N PRO A 15 7.20 13.20 2.86
CA PRO A 15 8.24 14.21 2.77
C PRO A 15 7.74 15.53 3.40
N LYS A 16 8.67 16.36 3.84
CA LYS A 16 8.42 17.76 4.19
C LYS A 16 8.37 18.63 2.92
N ALA A 17 7.86 18.09 1.83
CA ALA A 17 7.90 18.74 0.54
C ALA A 17 6.69 19.64 0.31
N GLU A 18 6.89 20.64 -0.53
CA GLU A 18 5.81 21.43 -1.09
C GLU A 18 4.79 20.56 -1.81
N PRO A 19 3.50 20.97 -1.85
CA PRO A 19 2.50 20.27 -2.63
C PRO A 19 3.00 20.10 -4.07
N ALA A 20 2.82 18.90 -4.62
CA ALA A 20 3.14 18.70 -6.04
C ALA A 20 2.34 19.73 -6.86
N PRO A 21 2.98 20.34 -7.88
CA PRO A 21 2.32 21.38 -8.69
C PRO A 21 0.98 20.88 -9.22
N ASP A 22 0.03 21.79 -9.37
CA ASP A 22 -1.28 21.46 -9.95
C ASP A 22 -1.10 20.89 -11.37
N GLY A 23 -1.88 19.84 -11.69
CA GLY A 23 -1.71 19.08 -12.93
C GLY A 23 -0.60 18.01 -12.82
N GLY A 24 -0.31 17.35 -13.93
CA GLY A 24 0.65 16.26 -14.03
C GLY A 24 0.11 14.90 -13.64
N ALA A 25 0.92 13.87 -13.89
CA ALA A 25 0.53 12.47 -13.71
C ALA A 25 0.44 12.08 -12.24
N GLU A 26 -0.60 11.32 -11.91
CA GLU A 26 -0.82 10.77 -10.56
C GLU A 26 -0.81 9.24 -10.60
N ALA A 27 -0.25 8.60 -9.58
CA ALA A 27 -0.39 7.16 -9.38
C ALA A 27 -0.89 6.86 -7.97
N VAL A 28 -1.95 6.05 -7.88
CA VAL A 28 -2.47 5.53 -6.61
C VAL A 28 -2.23 4.03 -6.56
N VAL A 29 -1.27 3.59 -5.74
CA VAL A 29 -0.91 2.18 -5.56
C VAL A 29 -1.86 1.55 -4.55
N VAL A 30 -2.56 0.47 -4.95
CA VAL A 30 -3.53 -0.27 -4.13
C VAL A 30 -2.94 -1.61 -3.74
N LEU A 31 -2.67 -1.79 -2.44
CA LEU A 31 -2.01 -2.99 -1.94
C LEU A 31 -2.97 -4.17 -1.80
N GLY A 32 -2.53 -5.34 -2.25
CA GLY A 32 -3.26 -6.61 -2.20
C GLY A 32 -3.61 -7.11 -0.80
N PHE A 33 -4.57 -8.01 -0.77
CA PHE A 33 -4.95 -8.82 0.37
C PHE A 33 -5.64 -10.10 -0.16
N PRO A 34 -5.46 -11.27 0.48
CA PRO A 34 -6.05 -12.52 0.00
C PRO A 34 -7.54 -12.43 -0.30
N ILE A 35 -7.94 -12.94 -1.45
CA ILE A 35 -9.35 -13.06 -1.86
C ILE A 35 -10.09 -14.06 -0.96
N LYS A 36 -11.43 -14.00 -0.94
CA LYS A 36 -12.27 -14.97 -0.23
C LYS A 36 -12.10 -16.39 -0.81
N ARG A 37 -12.48 -17.41 -0.03
CA ARG A 37 -12.46 -18.83 -0.49
C ARG A 37 -13.34 -19.08 -1.72
N ASN A 38 -14.42 -18.32 -1.88
CA ASN A 38 -15.31 -18.40 -3.04
C ASN A 38 -14.89 -17.52 -4.23
N GLY A 39 -13.63 -17.06 -4.28
CA GLY A 39 -13.12 -16.17 -5.34
C GLY A 39 -13.58 -14.70 -5.23
N GLY A 40 -14.48 -14.39 -4.32
CA GLY A 40 -15.01 -13.03 -4.16
C GLY A 40 -14.02 -12.06 -3.50
N VAL A 41 -14.21 -10.77 -3.77
CA VAL A 41 -13.39 -9.69 -3.21
C VAL A 41 -13.61 -9.60 -1.69
N HIS A 42 -12.52 -9.64 -0.93
CA HIS A 42 -12.56 -9.53 0.53
C HIS A 42 -12.99 -8.12 0.99
N PRO A 43 -13.72 -7.94 2.11
CA PRO A 43 -14.10 -6.62 2.61
C PRO A 43 -12.91 -5.64 2.75
N LEU A 44 -11.74 -6.12 3.17
CA LEU A 44 -10.52 -5.32 3.25
C LEU A 44 -10.04 -4.84 1.87
N GLN A 45 -10.12 -5.68 0.83
CA GLN A 45 -9.81 -5.27 -0.55
C GLN A 45 -10.79 -4.20 -1.04
N ARG A 46 -12.11 -4.38 -0.77
CA ARG A 46 -13.14 -3.38 -1.12
C ARG A 46 -12.87 -2.04 -0.44
N TRP A 47 -12.48 -2.07 0.83
CA TRP A 47 -12.12 -0.86 1.56
C TRP A 47 -10.91 -0.16 0.95
N ARG A 48 -9.84 -0.90 0.62
CA ARG A 48 -8.65 -0.36 -0.06
C ARG A 48 -8.96 0.24 -1.43
N CYS A 49 -9.80 -0.41 -2.23
CA CYS A 49 -10.24 0.14 -3.51
C CYS A 49 -11.04 1.44 -3.35
N ARG A 50 -11.93 1.53 -2.33
CA ARG A 50 -12.66 2.77 -2.01
C ARG A 50 -11.72 3.88 -1.53
N ILE A 51 -10.70 3.55 -0.73
CA ILE A 51 -9.66 4.51 -0.37
C ILE A 51 -8.97 5.03 -1.63
N ALA A 52 -8.58 4.15 -2.56
CA ALA A 52 -7.93 4.53 -3.80
C ALA A 52 -8.81 5.46 -4.64
N ALA A 53 -10.07 5.08 -4.87
CA ALA A 53 -11.01 5.87 -5.68
C ALA A 53 -11.18 7.30 -5.16
N ARG A 54 -11.30 7.47 -3.83
CA ARG A 54 -11.42 8.81 -3.23
C ARG A 54 -10.09 9.55 -3.04
N SER A 55 -8.96 8.90 -3.28
CA SER A 55 -7.63 9.50 -3.22
C SER A 55 -7.18 10.08 -4.55
N MET A 56 -7.82 9.66 -5.66
CA MET A 56 -7.57 10.22 -6.98
C MET A 56 -7.98 11.69 -7.03
N ASP A 57 -7.11 12.53 -7.59
CA ASP A 57 -7.46 13.91 -7.91
C ASP A 57 -8.03 13.96 -9.34
N SER A 58 -9.30 14.33 -9.46
CA SER A 58 -10.00 14.40 -10.77
C SER A 58 -9.38 15.41 -11.75
N ARG A 59 -8.56 16.34 -11.25
CA ARG A 59 -7.87 17.35 -12.06
C ARG A 59 -6.55 16.84 -12.65
N ARG A 60 -6.14 15.60 -12.30
CA ARG A 60 -4.88 15.00 -12.73
C ARG A 60 -5.11 13.84 -13.70
N ASP A 61 -4.14 13.62 -14.58
CA ASP A 61 -4.06 12.38 -15.32
C ASP A 61 -3.54 11.27 -14.39
N GLY A 62 -4.48 10.51 -13.82
CA GLY A 62 -4.21 9.58 -12.73
C GLY A 62 -4.48 8.13 -13.11
N VAL A 63 -3.58 7.22 -12.65
CA VAL A 63 -3.75 5.77 -12.75
C VAL A 63 -3.86 5.12 -11.37
N MET A 64 -4.66 4.05 -11.28
CA MET A 64 -4.67 3.13 -10.15
C MET A 64 -3.83 1.91 -10.47
N VAL A 65 -2.81 1.65 -9.66
CA VAL A 65 -1.94 0.48 -9.77
C VAL A 65 -2.35 -0.53 -8.72
N PHE A 66 -3.03 -1.60 -9.13
CA PHE A 66 -3.37 -2.73 -8.26
C PHE A 66 -2.21 -3.71 -8.23
N THR A 67 -1.69 -4.02 -7.03
CA THR A 67 -0.55 -4.92 -6.86
C THR A 67 -0.86 -6.04 -5.88
N GLY A 68 -0.40 -7.25 -6.19
CA GLY A 68 -0.52 -8.46 -5.38
C GLY A 68 -0.79 -9.70 -6.20
N GLY A 69 0.05 -10.70 -5.99
CA GLY A 69 0.01 -11.98 -6.69
C GLY A 69 -1.00 -12.98 -6.11
N ALA A 70 -0.92 -14.22 -6.60
CA ALA A 70 -1.75 -15.35 -6.21
C ALA A 70 -1.15 -16.11 -5.01
N ILE A 71 -0.97 -15.45 -3.83
CA ILE A 71 -0.21 -16.03 -2.70
C ILE A 71 -0.95 -17.18 -2.01
N LYS A 72 -2.26 -17.05 -1.84
CA LYS A 72 -3.08 -18.03 -1.08
C LYS A 72 -4.20 -18.64 -1.90
N ARG A 73 -4.32 -18.28 -3.15
CA ARG A 73 -5.39 -18.69 -4.08
C ARG A 73 -4.82 -18.67 -5.49
N ASP A 74 -5.49 -19.37 -6.41
CA ASP A 74 -5.08 -19.47 -7.82
C ASP A 74 -5.26 -18.17 -8.61
N GLN A 75 -5.95 -17.18 -8.03
CA GLN A 75 -6.22 -15.90 -8.66
C GLN A 75 -5.44 -14.77 -7.99
N PRO A 76 -4.74 -13.92 -8.78
CA PRO A 76 -4.03 -12.76 -8.26
C PRO A 76 -4.97 -11.78 -7.53
N GLU A 77 -4.50 -11.31 -6.37
CA GLU A 77 -5.24 -10.33 -5.54
C GLU A 77 -5.49 -9.03 -6.30
N ALA A 78 -4.50 -8.60 -7.10
CA ALA A 78 -4.57 -7.38 -7.92
C ALA A 78 -5.69 -7.42 -8.95
N GLU A 79 -5.89 -8.55 -9.63
CA GLU A 79 -6.96 -8.70 -10.63
C GLU A 79 -8.35 -8.61 -10.01
N ALA A 80 -8.56 -9.24 -8.85
CA ALA A 80 -9.83 -9.20 -8.14
C ALA A 80 -10.18 -7.76 -7.73
N MET A 81 -9.20 -6.99 -7.26
CA MET A 81 -9.38 -5.58 -6.89
C MET A 81 -9.62 -4.70 -8.12
N ALA A 82 -8.88 -4.91 -9.22
CA ALA A 82 -9.04 -4.17 -10.47
C ALA A 82 -10.44 -4.37 -11.07
N ARG A 83 -10.95 -5.61 -11.08
CA ARG A 83 -12.34 -5.89 -11.48
C ARG A 83 -13.34 -5.14 -10.60
N TYR A 84 -13.18 -5.19 -9.28
CA TYR A 84 -14.06 -4.47 -8.36
C TYR A 84 -14.02 -2.96 -8.60
N ALA A 85 -12.84 -2.39 -8.83
CA ALA A 85 -12.69 -0.96 -9.10
C ALA A 85 -13.40 -0.56 -10.41
N ARG A 86 -13.26 -1.36 -11.46
CA ARG A 86 -13.92 -1.14 -12.74
C ARG A 86 -15.44 -1.31 -12.65
N ASP A 87 -15.90 -2.46 -12.15
CA ASP A 87 -17.28 -2.90 -12.29
C ASP A 87 -18.22 -2.30 -11.21
N VAL A 88 -17.65 -1.92 -10.05
CA VAL A 88 -18.43 -1.42 -8.90
C VAL A 88 -18.14 0.05 -8.60
N LEU A 89 -16.89 0.51 -8.78
CA LEU A 89 -16.51 1.89 -8.50
C LEU A 89 -16.46 2.77 -9.75
N GLY A 90 -16.67 2.20 -10.95
CA GLY A 90 -16.70 2.94 -12.20
C GLY A 90 -15.34 3.50 -12.65
N VAL A 91 -14.23 2.90 -12.17
CA VAL A 91 -12.90 3.35 -12.60
C VAL A 91 -12.68 2.98 -14.06
N PRO A 92 -12.35 3.92 -14.95
CA PRO A 92 -12.10 3.67 -16.34
C PRO A 92 -10.96 2.66 -16.54
N LYS A 93 -11.10 1.75 -17.52
CA LYS A 93 -10.13 0.68 -17.78
C LYS A 93 -8.74 1.21 -18.14
N ASP A 94 -8.69 2.30 -18.88
CA ASP A 94 -7.45 2.99 -19.28
C ASP A 94 -6.67 3.57 -18.11
N ARG A 95 -7.34 3.83 -16.96
CA ARG A 95 -6.75 4.27 -15.70
C ARG A 95 -6.35 3.13 -14.77
N ILE A 96 -6.49 1.86 -15.18
CA ILE A 96 -6.14 0.70 -14.36
C ILE A 96 -4.81 0.11 -14.85
N ARG A 97 -3.90 -0.14 -13.90
CA ARG A 97 -2.67 -0.93 -14.11
C ARG A 97 -2.66 -2.08 -13.11
N ILE A 98 -2.13 -3.23 -13.50
CA ILE A 98 -2.18 -4.45 -12.69
C ILE A 98 -0.78 -5.05 -12.61
N GLU A 99 -0.36 -5.39 -11.40
CA GLU A 99 0.86 -6.11 -11.08
C GLU A 99 0.48 -7.38 -10.31
N THR A 100 0.86 -8.56 -10.79
CA THR A 100 0.38 -9.85 -10.29
C THR A 100 1.47 -10.79 -9.75
N ALA A 101 2.73 -10.36 -9.76
CA ALA A 101 3.85 -11.20 -9.35
C ALA A 101 4.23 -11.06 -7.87
N ALA A 102 3.80 -9.97 -7.22
CA ALA A 102 4.21 -9.64 -5.86
C ALA A 102 3.69 -10.63 -4.82
N GLY A 103 4.60 -11.25 -4.05
CA GLY A 103 4.32 -12.14 -2.94
C GLY A 103 4.46 -11.52 -1.54
N SER A 104 4.85 -10.25 -1.46
CA SER A 104 5.07 -9.54 -0.19
C SER A 104 4.84 -8.03 -0.34
N THR A 105 4.69 -7.32 0.79
CA THR A 105 4.54 -5.85 0.73
C THR A 105 5.79 -5.17 0.16
N TRP A 106 6.98 -5.75 0.33
CA TRP A 106 8.20 -5.25 -0.27
C TRP A 106 8.11 -5.34 -1.79
N GLN A 107 7.75 -6.52 -2.31
CA GLN A 107 7.57 -6.76 -3.75
C GLN A 107 6.40 -5.99 -4.34
N ASN A 108 5.30 -5.78 -3.58
CA ASN A 108 4.23 -4.90 -4.04
C ASN A 108 4.76 -3.51 -4.42
N ILE A 109 5.66 -2.94 -3.62
CA ILE A 109 6.26 -1.66 -3.93
C ILE A 109 7.28 -1.80 -5.05
N GLU A 110 8.20 -2.74 -4.98
CA GLU A 110 9.25 -2.98 -5.96
C GLU A 110 8.70 -3.15 -7.37
N PHE A 111 7.71 -4.04 -7.53
CA PHE A 111 7.13 -4.34 -8.85
C PHE A 111 6.13 -3.27 -9.35
N SER A 112 5.68 -2.37 -8.46
CA SER A 112 4.90 -1.20 -8.86
C SER A 112 5.78 -0.05 -9.39
N ILE A 113 7.10 -0.03 -9.13
CA ILE A 113 7.99 1.07 -9.52
C ILE A 113 7.88 1.43 -11.00
N PRO A 114 7.96 0.48 -11.96
CA PRO A 114 7.85 0.81 -13.39
C PRO A 114 6.51 1.43 -13.79
N LEU A 115 5.46 1.19 -13.01
CA LEU A 115 4.11 1.68 -13.27
C LEU A 115 3.85 3.06 -12.67
N ILE A 116 4.72 3.54 -11.77
CA ILE A 116 4.55 4.81 -11.03
C ILE A 116 5.70 5.81 -11.21
N GLU A 117 6.79 5.42 -11.86
CA GLU A 117 8.01 6.24 -11.93
C GLU A 117 7.81 7.58 -12.65
N HIS A 118 6.86 7.66 -13.58
CA HIS A 118 6.52 8.89 -14.29
C HIS A 118 5.54 9.80 -13.54
N ALA A 119 4.95 9.30 -12.43
CA ALA A 119 3.99 10.09 -11.67
C ALA A 119 4.69 11.20 -10.89
N THR A 120 4.14 12.42 -10.96
CA THR A 120 4.56 13.57 -10.16
C THR A 120 3.97 13.53 -8.74
N ARG A 121 2.86 12.81 -8.56
CA ARG A 121 2.19 12.57 -7.28
C ARG A 121 1.94 11.07 -7.10
N ILE A 122 2.38 10.52 -5.98
CA ILE A 122 2.21 9.09 -5.66
C ILE A 122 1.45 8.97 -4.35
N ALA A 123 0.34 8.23 -4.35
CA ALA A 123 -0.38 7.88 -3.14
C ALA A 123 -0.41 6.35 -2.95
N ILE A 124 -0.36 5.88 -1.70
CA ILE A 124 -0.47 4.45 -1.39
C ILE A 124 -1.77 4.21 -0.62
N ALA A 125 -2.70 3.53 -1.28
CA ALA A 125 -4.03 3.21 -0.77
C ALA A 125 -4.04 1.82 -0.13
N SER A 126 -4.20 1.80 1.18
CA SER A 126 -4.39 0.61 2.00
C SER A 126 -5.01 1.02 3.33
N ASP A 127 -5.25 0.07 4.26
CA ASP A 127 -5.43 0.48 5.64
C ASP A 127 -4.21 1.29 6.12
N PRO A 128 -4.40 2.33 6.96
CA PRO A 128 -3.36 3.32 7.24
C PRO A 128 -2.05 2.75 7.77
N MET A 129 -2.09 1.69 8.59
CA MET A 129 -0.89 1.09 9.15
C MET A 129 -0.09 0.32 8.09
N HIS A 130 -0.76 -0.42 7.23
CA HIS A 130 -0.14 -1.12 6.10
C HIS A 130 0.40 -0.11 5.06
N ALA A 131 -0.36 0.95 4.75
CA ALA A 131 0.09 2.03 3.88
C ALA A 131 1.36 2.71 4.42
N ALA A 132 1.44 3.00 5.72
CA ALA A 132 2.65 3.57 6.34
C ALA A 132 3.88 2.64 6.21
N ARG A 133 3.69 1.32 6.30
CA ARG A 133 4.75 0.34 6.04
C ARG A 133 5.21 0.38 4.58
N ALA A 134 4.28 0.41 3.65
CA ALA A 134 4.58 0.46 2.23
C ALA A 134 5.28 1.77 1.81
N ARG A 135 4.85 2.92 2.33
CA ARG A 135 5.55 4.22 2.16
C ARG A 135 7.00 4.16 2.64
N ARG A 136 7.23 3.47 3.77
CA ARG A 136 8.61 3.25 4.25
C ARG A 136 9.42 2.37 3.29
N TYR A 137 8.81 1.35 2.69
CA TYR A 137 9.49 0.50 1.71
C TYR A 137 9.83 1.27 0.44
N LEU A 138 8.92 2.11 -0.06
CA LEU A 138 9.21 3.00 -1.19
C LEU A 138 10.40 3.93 -0.89
N ARG A 139 10.46 4.49 0.33
CA ARG A 139 11.58 5.35 0.74
C ARG A 139 12.92 4.60 0.77
N LEU A 140 12.92 3.32 1.08
CA LEU A 140 14.14 2.50 1.10
C LEU A 140 14.56 2.05 -0.29
N GLN A 141 13.62 1.79 -1.19
CA GLN A 141 13.88 1.31 -2.55
C GLN A 141 14.15 2.45 -3.54
N ARG A 142 13.35 3.51 -3.47
CA ARG A 142 13.39 4.67 -4.38
C ARG A 142 13.10 5.97 -3.61
N PRO A 143 14.13 6.55 -2.98
CA PRO A 143 14.00 7.81 -2.23
C PRO A 143 13.47 8.98 -3.08
N ASP A 144 13.82 9.00 -4.37
CA ASP A 144 13.36 9.97 -5.37
C ASP A 144 11.84 9.92 -5.60
N LEU A 145 11.27 8.70 -5.71
CA LEU A 145 9.82 8.52 -5.81
C LEU A 145 9.13 8.78 -4.46
N ALA A 146 9.78 8.43 -3.36
CA ALA A 146 9.24 8.70 -2.03
C ALA A 146 9.15 10.22 -1.73
N ALA A 147 9.96 11.06 -2.39
CA ALA A 147 9.82 12.50 -2.32
C ALA A 147 8.53 13.04 -2.96
N ARG A 148 7.87 12.24 -3.82
CA ARG A 148 6.59 12.55 -4.48
C ARG A 148 5.38 11.97 -3.74
N LEU A 149 5.59 11.36 -2.55
CA LEU A 149 4.51 10.79 -1.76
C LEU A 149 3.55 11.86 -1.25
N ALA A 150 2.28 11.65 -1.53
CA ALA A 150 1.17 12.45 -1.04
C ALA A 150 0.23 11.60 -0.15
N PRO A 151 -0.49 12.22 0.78
CA PRO A 151 -1.49 11.53 1.57
C PRO A 151 -2.58 10.91 0.70
N ALA A 152 -2.87 9.62 0.93
CA ALA A 152 -4.11 9.01 0.49
C ALA A 152 -5.24 9.37 1.46
N ALA A 153 -6.49 9.32 1.00
CA ALA A 153 -7.66 9.48 1.86
C ALA A 153 -7.91 8.17 2.67
N ASP A 154 -6.85 7.67 3.32
CA ASP A 154 -6.81 6.33 3.93
C ASP A 154 -7.41 6.28 5.34
N TYR A 155 -7.68 7.44 5.96
CA TYR A 155 -8.30 7.51 7.28
C TYR A 155 -9.60 8.31 7.28
N ARG A 156 -10.67 7.66 7.74
CA ARG A 156 -11.94 8.27 8.15
C ARG A 156 -12.34 7.69 9.50
N PHE A 157 -12.79 8.55 10.42
CA PHE A 157 -13.21 8.12 11.75
C PHE A 157 -14.35 7.09 11.66
N LEU A 158 -14.27 6.00 12.41
CA LEU A 158 -15.19 4.86 12.44
C LEU A 158 -15.45 4.12 11.12
N GLU A 159 -14.88 4.56 9.99
CA GLU A 159 -14.99 3.79 8.75
C GLU A 159 -14.30 2.44 8.91
N ALA A 160 -15.02 1.37 8.56
CA ALA A 160 -14.53 -0.01 8.63
C ALA A 160 -13.87 -0.37 9.99
N TRP A 161 -14.42 0.12 11.10
CA TRP A 161 -13.87 -0.04 12.45
C TRP A 161 -13.58 -1.51 12.79
N TRP A 162 -14.45 -2.44 12.34
CA TRP A 162 -14.26 -3.89 12.53
C TRP A 162 -13.05 -4.46 11.76
N LEU A 163 -12.57 -3.79 10.71
CA LEU A 163 -11.35 -4.15 9.99
C LEU A 163 -10.12 -3.48 10.62
N LYS A 164 -10.27 -2.32 11.23
CA LYS A 164 -9.17 -1.60 11.87
C LYS A 164 -8.59 -2.34 13.06
N VAL A 165 -9.41 -3.06 13.82
CA VAL A 165 -8.91 -3.83 14.97
C VAL A 165 -7.99 -4.97 14.50
N PRO A 166 -8.42 -5.91 13.63
CA PRO A 166 -7.55 -7.00 13.18
C PRO A 166 -6.34 -6.51 12.36
N THR A 167 -6.49 -5.43 11.58
CA THR A 167 -5.33 -4.88 10.83
C THR A 167 -4.30 -4.25 11.77
N ALA A 168 -4.73 -3.55 12.83
CA ALA A 168 -3.82 -3.01 13.84
C ALA A 168 -3.07 -4.12 14.58
N THR A 169 -3.76 -5.17 15.03
CA THR A 169 -3.12 -6.30 15.71
C THR A 169 -2.11 -7.02 14.82
N HIS A 170 -2.46 -7.25 13.55
CA HIS A 170 -1.56 -7.86 12.57
C HIS A 170 -0.28 -7.02 12.36
N GLU A 171 -0.42 -5.71 12.20
CA GLU A 171 0.72 -4.81 11.98
C GLU A 171 1.59 -4.68 13.22
N LEU A 172 1.01 -4.60 14.42
CA LEU A 172 1.77 -4.59 15.68
C LEU A 172 2.57 -5.89 15.86
N ALA A 173 1.96 -7.04 15.59
CA ALA A 173 2.65 -8.33 15.61
C ALA A 173 3.80 -8.39 14.57
N ALA A 174 3.60 -7.82 13.38
CA ALA A 174 4.65 -7.73 12.37
C ALA A 174 5.81 -6.81 12.80
N ILE A 175 5.51 -5.70 13.50
CA ILE A 175 6.53 -4.82 14.09
C ILE A 175 7.33 -5.56 15.18
N ALA A 176 6.63 -6.25 16.08
CA ALA A 176 7.28 -7.00 17.17
C ALA A 176 8.23 -8.07 16.62
N ARG A 177 7.80 -8.87 15.63
CA ARG A 177 8.64 -9.88 14.97
C ARG A 177 9.89 -9.28 14.32
N ARG A 178 9.77 -8.12 13.65
CA ARG A 178 10.92 -7.44 13.03
C ARG A 178 11.91 -6.94 14.08
N ASN A 179 11.43 -6.42 15.20
CA ASN A 179 12.29 -5.93 16.28
C ASN A 179 13.01 -7.08 16.97
N ALA A 180 12.33 -8.19 17.27
CA ALA A 180 12.95 -9.40 17.80
C ALA A 180 14.05 -9.93 16.89
N GLY A 181 13.82 -10.01 15.59
CA GLY A 181 14.83 -10.46 14.62
C GLY A 181 16.03 -9.52 14.47
N ARG A 182 15.88 -8.22 14.82
CA ARG A 182 17.02 -7.28 14.89
C ARG A 182 17.86 -7.48 16.14
N VAL A 183 17.22 -7.70 17.27
CA VAL A 183 17.91 -7.98 18.54
C VAL A 183 18.73 -9.25 18.42
N ILE A 184 18.16 -10.33 17.89
CA ILE A 184 18.86 -11.61 17.69
C ILE A 184 20.07 -11.44 16.75
N ARG A 185 19.92 -10.70 15.64
CA ARG A 185 21.05 -10.44 14.71
C ARG A 185 22.11 -9.54 15.29
N GLY A 186 21.78 -8.67 16.22
CA GLY A 186 22.74 -7.82 16.95
C GLY A 186 23.48 -8.57 18.05
N LEU A 187 22.95 -9.71 18.50
CA LEU A 187 23.56 -10.58 19.53
C LEU A 187 24.49 -11.65 18.96
N ILE A 188 24.48 -11.87 17.62
CA ILE A 188 25.43 -12.78 16.97
C ILE A 188 26.75 -12.00 16.78
N PRO A 189 27.86 -12.36 17.47
CA PRO A 189 29.15 -11.74 17.25
C PRO A 189 29.52 -11.94 15.76
N ARG A 190 29.96 -10.87 15.10
CA ARG A 190 30.64 -11.02 13.80
C ARG A 190 31.86 -11.88 14.07
N ALA A 191 31.85 -13.14 13.62
CA ALA A 191 33.02 -13.96 13.59
C ALA A 191 34.07 -13.17 12.79
N VAL A 192 35.14 -12.80 13.49
CA VAL A 192 36.33 -12.18 12.92
C VAL A 192 36.85 -13.16 11.87
N SER A 193 36.71 -12.83 10.60
CA SER A 193 37.42 -13.51 9.53
C SER A 193 38.82 -12.88 9.46
N ASP A 194 39.68 -13.30 10.36
CA ASP A 194 41.12 -13.21 10.16
C ASP A 194 41.58 -14.50 9.46
N ARG A 195 41.86 -14.38 8.20
CA ARG A 195 43.03 -14.99 7.49
C ARG A 195 43.00 -14.65 6.02
#